data_fdd341f46696e5c369049870552fa9e3
#
_entry.id   fdd341f46696e5c369049870552fa9e3
#
_cell.length_a   1.000
_cell.length_b   1.000
_cell.length_c   1.000
_cell.angle_alpha   90.00
_cell.angle_beta   90.00
_cell.angle_gamma   90.00
#
_symmetry.space_group_name_H-M   'P 1'
#
loop_
_entity.id
_entity.type
_entity.pdbx_description
1 polymer ?
#
loop_
_entity_poly.entity_id
_entity_poly.type
_entity_poly.pdbx_seq_one_letter_code
_entity_poly.pdbx_strand_id
1 'polypeptide(L)'
;VRILPVVLLLSAVAAVPAAQSMRPAASAAPTVSGAQPAAMAQTARPSASQASGARPPAPGAAAGGPAPGTAAATPLPPVLDREAQRWVTQTLAAMSADERIGQLIVPAFNATYLPTDTETYDTLVRTVTATHAGGVIAFGGTEPAPQVLLNPTYGTVVLGQPHALASTLNRLQAVSRVPLLVSSDFEYGAGMRIAGATRLPRAMAIGATGDPKLAYEAARVTAREARAMGVHMNYGPVADVNNNPRNPVINTRAFGEDPARVAAMVEASVRGLQDGGVLATLKHFPGHGDTDVDSHLGLPLIPHPRTRLVAVELPPFLAGLRAGAAAVMVAHIELPALDATAGPATFSRAVVTGLLRDEMRFGGLVVTDAMKMDAITRMVGPGEAAVKAVQAGADLVLDSPDPIAAFEGLKAAVEGGAIPRERIEASARRILEAKARLGLHRGRMVSMDAVADQVGGRAGAEVAQRISARAITRVRGDTSGSEWQPSSTRRVLYLSLLDYPSGWR
;
A
#
# COMPACT_ATOMS: atom_id res chain seq x y z
N VAL A 1 25.80 31.56 -36.42
CA VAL A 1 24.82 30.82 -35.66
C VAL A 1 23.83 30.22 -36.65
N ARG A 2 23.98 28.92 -36.93
CA ARG A 2 23.09 28.18 -37.86
C ARG A 2 22.00 27.52 -37.06
N ILE A 3 20.74 27.89 -37.32
CA ILE A 3 19.56 27.27 -36.79
C ILE A 3 19.21 26.10 -37.71
N LEU A 4 19.22 24.87 -37.20
CA LEU A 4 18.66 23.69 -37.87
C LEU A 4 17.14 23.62 -37.58
N PRO A 5 16.30 23.40 -38.59
CA PRO A 5 14.87 23.20 -38.37
C PRO A 5 14.60 21.79 -37.85
N VAL A 6 13.76 21.70 -36.79
CA VAL A 6 13.19 20.46 -36.33
C VAL A 6 12.03 20.11 -37.25
N VAL A 7 12.14 19.01 -37.98
CA VAL A 7 11.06 18.46 -38.80
C VAL A 7 10.15 17.63 -37.92
N LEU A 8 8.90 18.08 -37.77
CA LEU A 8 7.84 17.31 -37.15
C LEU A 8 7.25 16.38 -38.22
N LEU A 9 7.43 15.09 -38.10
CA LEU A 9 6.70 14.10 -38.91
C LEU A 9 5.30 13.91 -38.33
N LEU A 10 4.29 14.46 -39.03
CA LEU A 10 2.88 14.08 -38.82
C LEU A 10 2.60 12.80 -39.61
N SER A 11 2.35 11.71 -38.91
CA SER A 11 1.85 10.47 -39.49
C SER A 11 0.34 10.61 -39.76
N ALA A 12 -0.03 10.69 -41.04
CA ALA A 12 -1.42 10.65 -41.48
C ALA A 12 -1.94 9.20 -41.29
N VAL A 13 -2.98 9.03 -40.49
CA VAL A 13 -3.73 7.79 -40.40
C VAL A 13 -4.80 7.81 -41.51
N ALA A 14 -4.66 6.87 -42.43
CA ALA A 14 -5.63 6.66 -43.48
C ALA A 14 -6.96 6.10 -42.94
N ALA A 15 -8.05 6.72 -43.29
CA ALA A 15 -9.40 6.26 -42.95
C ALA A 15 -9.77 5.01 -43.78
N VAL A 16 -10.25 3.97 -43.15
CA VAL A 16 -10.88 2.80 -43.75
C VAL A 16 -12.41 3.05 -43.81
N PRO A 17 -13.10 2.80 -44.94
CA PRO A 17 -14.50 3.07 -45.03
C PRO A 17 -15.38 2.05 -44.29
N ALA A 18 -16.39 2.55 -43.61
CA ALA A 18 -17.40 1.78 -42.90
C ALA A 18 -18.29 0.96 -43.83
N ALA A 19 -18.44 -0.33 -43.54
CA ALA A 19 -19.45 -1.20 -44.13
C ALA A 19 -20.81 -0.97 -43.45
N GLN A 20 -21.80 -0.78 -44.28
CA GLN A 20 -23.22 -0.67 -43.91
C GLN A 20 -23.73 -2.01 -43.36
N SER A 21 -24.42 -2.00 -42.23
CA SER A 21 -25.30 -3.09 -41.82
C SER A 21 -26.62 -2.58 -41.23
N MET A 22 -27.63 -3.18 -41.71
CA MET A 22 -29.06 -3.12 -41.58
C MET A 22 -29.64 -2.73 -40.21
N ARG A 23 -30.69 -1.85 -40.29
CA ARG A 23 -31.64 -1.58 -39.21
C ARG A 23 -32.63 -2.75 -39.02
N PRO A 24 -33.09 -3.03 -37.83
CA PRO A 24 -34.43 -3.52 -37.61
C PRO A 24 -35.36 -2.46 -37.00
N ALA A 25 -36.65 -2.71 -37.27
CA ALA A 25 -37.79 -1.83 -37.16
C ALA A 25 -38.17 -1.36 -35.75
N ALA A 26 -38.82 -0.20 -35.73
CA ALA A 26 -39.43 0.44 -34.57
C ALA A 26 -40.65 -0.35 -34.03
N SER A 27 -40.74 -0.44 -32.71
CA SER A 27 -41.98 -0.77 -32.02
C SER A 27 -42.40 0.43 -31.14
N ALA A 28 -43.67 0.76 -31.23
CA ALA A 28 -44.29 1.97 -30.72
C ALA A 28 -44.42 1.98 -29.18
N ALA A 29 -44.20 3.15 -28.59
CA ALA A 29 -44.54 3.47 -27.21
C ALA A 29 -45.93 4.12 -27.12
N PRO A 30 -46.70 3.90 -26.05
CA PRO A 30 -47.90 4.67 -25.79
C PRO A 30 -47.59 5.94 -24.99
N THR A 31 -48.15 7.03 -25.47
CA THR A 31 -48.18 8.35 -24.82
C THR A 31 -49.09 8.36 -23.62
N VAL A 32 -48.62 8.93 -22.48
CA VAL A 32 -49.45 9.39 -21.38
C VAL A 32 -49.20 10.88 -21.14
N SER A 33 -50.32 11.58 -21.14
CA SER A 33 -50.53 13.02 -21.06
C SER A 33 -50.26 13.58 -19.64
N GLY A 34 -49.69 14.75 -19.63
CA GLY A 34 -49.63 15.90 -18.81
C GLY A 34 -50.23 15.98 -17.41
N ALA A 35 -49.46 16.61 -16.53
CA ALA A 35 -49.93 17.58 -15.54
C ALA A 35 -48.76 18.48 -15.11
N GLN A 36 -48.98 19.79 -15.22
CA GLN A 36 -48.09 20.85 -14.76
C GLN A 36 -48.19 21.05 -13.23
N PRO A 37 -47.14 21.59 -12.57
CA PRO A 37 -47.12 21.79 -11.13
C PRO A 37 -47.76 23.12 -10.71
N ALA A 38 -48.46 23.06 -9.60
CA ALA A 38 -48.98 24.23 -8.92
C ALA A 38 -47.90 24.85 -8.02
N ALA A 39 -47.76 26.17 -8.12
CA ALA A 39 -46.97 27.01 -7.22
C ALA A 39 -47.60 27.05 -5.81
N MET A 40 -46.78 26.95 -4.75
CA MET A 40 -47.19 27.29 -3.40
C MET A 40 -46.22 28.24 -2.72
N ALA A 41 -46.86 29.20 -2.11
CA ALA A 41 -46.37 30.47 -1.59
C ALA A 41 -45.37 30.33 -0.40
N GLN A 42 -44.51 31.33 -0.30
CA GLN A 42 -43.77 31.70 0.89
C GLN A 42 -44.69 32.14 2.01
N THR A 43 -44.51 31.58 3.22
CA THR A 43 -45.04 32.17 4.45
C THR A 43 -43.92 32.40 5.46
N ALA A 44 -44.03 33.55 6.10
CA ALA A 44 -43.10 34.22 6.96
C ALA A 44 -42.79 33.49 8.28
N ARG A 45 -41.58 33.75 8.78
CA ARG A 45 -41.12 33.42 10.15
C ARG A 45 -41.87 34.26 11.19
N PRO A 46 -42.12 33.71 12.39
CA PRO A 46 -42.19 34.51 13.61
C PRO A 46 -40.94 34.29 14.48
N SER A 47 -40.52 35.39 15.08
CA SER A 47 -39.42 35.50 16.04
C SER A 47 -39.72 34.77 17.35
N ALA A 48 -38.72 34.06 17.89
CA ALA A 48 -38.82 33.38 19.17
C ALA A 48 -38.33 34.24 20.32
N SER A 49 -39.16 34.36 21.29
CA SER A 49 -38.98 34.92 22.64
C SER A 49 -38.13 33.96 23.50
N GLN A 50 -37.24 34.52 24.31
CA GLN A 50 -36.44 33.84 25.32
C GLN A 50 -37.33 33.28 26.44
N ALA A 51 -37.14 32.03 26.81
CA ALA A 51 -37.57 31.47 28.09
C ALA A 51 -36.40 30.70 28.71
N SER A 52 -35.90 31.21 29.83
CA SER A 52 -34.98 30.52 30.74
C SER A 52 -35.61 29.36 31.43
N GLY A 53 -35.12 28.14 31.19
CA GLY A 53 -35.52 26.93 31.87
C GLY A 53 -34.32 26.20 32.45
N ALA A 54 -34.31 25.99 33.76
CA ALA A 54 -33.26 25.35 34.52
C ALA A 54 -33.09 23.89 34.13
N ARG A 55 -31.83 23.46 33.97
CA ARG A 55 -31.38 22.10 33.68
C ARG A 55 -31.50 21.23 34.95
N PRO A 56 -32.09 20.02 34.88
CA PRO A 56 -32.06 19.09 36.02
C PRO A 56 -30.66 18.49 36.22
N PRO A 57 -30.25 18.08 37.43
CA PRO A 57 -28.94 17.54 37.74
C PRO A 57 -28.74 16.15 37.11
N ALA A 58 -27.52 15.89 36.62
CA ALA A 58 -27.08 14.63 36.05
C ALA A 58 -27.04 13.51 37.11
N PRO A 59 -27.38 12.25 36.78
CA PRO A 59 -27.18 11.12 37.68
C PRO A 59 -25.68 10.80 37.85
N GLY A 60 -25.33 10.41 39.05
CA GLY A 60 -23.97 10.21 39.54
C GLY A 60 -23.06 9.33 38.68
N ALA A 61 -21.84 9.74 38.58
CA ALA A 61 -20.76 9.04 37.91
C ALA A 61 -20.48 7.69 38.59
N ALA A 62 -20.77 6.59 37.90
CA ALA A 62 -20.17 5.31 38.17
C ALA A 62 -18.67 5.41 37.78
N ALA A 63 -17.79 4.87 38.64
CA ALA A 63 -16.35 4.86 38.45
C ALA A 63 -15.95 4.30 37.08
N GLY A 64 -15.57 5.18 36.16
CA GLY A 64 -15.12 4.85 34.83
C GLY A 64 -13.74 4.20 34.91
N GLY A 65 -13.63 3.02 34.31
CA GLY A 65 -12.33 2.53 33.87
C GLY A 65 -11.68 3.54 32.91
N PRO A 66 -10.34 3.48 32.71
CA PRO A 66 -9.66 4.48 31.91
C PRO A 66 -10.28 4.54 30.52
N ALA A 67 -10.66 5.75 30.09
CA ALA A 67 -11.13 6.04 28.76
C ALA A 67 -10.08 5.52 27.74
N PRO A 68 -10.49 4.97 26.58
CA PRO A 68 -9.55 4.64 25.53
C PRO A 68 -8.85 5.94 25.10
N GLY A 69 -7.61 6.09 25.59
CA GLY A 69 -6.82 7.28 25.34
C GLY A 69 -6.61 7.47 23.84
N THR A 70 -6.67 8.71 23.41
CA THR A 70 -6.10 9.17 22.13
C THR A 70 -4.64 8.71 22.10
N ALA A 71 -4.39 7.54 21.51
CA ALA A 71 -3.05 6.99 21.42
C ALA A 71 -2.26 7.88 20.45
N ALA A 72 -1.54 8.86 21.01
CA ALA A 72 -0.44 9.49 20.30
C ALA A 72 0.44 8.33 19.77
N ALA A 73 0.79 8.40 18.46
CA ALA A 73 1.59 7.37 17.81
C ALA A 73 2.87 7.12 18.62
N THR A 74 2.90 5.97 19.30
CA THR A 74 4.01 5.57 20.16
C THR A 74 5.04 4.85 19.30
N PRO A 75 6.35 5.18 19.41
CA PRO A 75 7.41 4.45 18.71
C PRO A 75 7.34 2.96 18.99
N LEU A 76 7.68 2.15 17.99
CA LEU A 76 7.74 0.70 18.16
C LEU A 76 8.89 0.34 19.12
N PRO A 77 8.65 -0.47 20.17
CA PRO A 77 9.70 -0.85 21.08
C PRO A 77 10.74 -1.71 20.37
N PRO A 78 12.04 -1.44 20.56
CA PRO A 78 13.11 -2.24 19.96
C PRO A 78 13.13 -3.68 20.48
N VAL A 79 12.71 -3.89 21.72
CA VAL A 79 12.68 -5.18 22.40
C VAL A 79 11.29 -5.40 23.00
N LEU A 80 10.78 -6.62 22.90
CA LEU A 80 9.52 -7.01 23.54
C LEU A 80 9.68 -7.02 25.07
N ASP A 81 8.72 -6.44 25.77
CA ASP A 81 8.64 -6.56 27.23
C ASP A 81 8.24 -8.00 27.66
N ARG A 82 8.29 -8.26 28.97
CA ARG A 82 8.00 -9.59 29.52
C ARG A 82 6.55 -10.06 29.26
N GLU A 83 5.61 -9.15 29.21
CA GLU A 83 4.21 -9.47 28.91
C GLU A 83 4.05 -9.89 27.44
N ALA A 84 4.60 -9.11 26.52
CA ALA A 84 4.61 -9.41 25.10
C ALA A 84 5.32 -10.74 24.78
N GLN A 85 6.48 -11.00 25.43
CA GLN A 85 7.21 -12.27 25.28
C GLN A 85 6.39 -13.46 25.78
N ARG A 86 5.72 -13.34 26.93
CA ARG A 86 4.82 -14.38 27.45
C ARG A 86 3.65 -14.61 26.51
N TRP A 87 3.02 -13.55 26.01
CA TRP A 87 1.92 -13.66 25.07
C TRP A 87 2.33 -14.41 23.80
N VAL A 88 3.48 -14.07 23.20
CA VAL A 88 4.02 -14.78 22.03
C VAL A 88 4.19 -16.26 22.32
N THR A 89 4.86 -16.60 23.41
CA THR A 89 5.15 -18.00 23.78
C THR A 89 3.88 -18.81 24.04
N GLN A 90 2.94 -18.25 24.81
CA GLN A 90 1.69 -18.91 25.15
C GLN A 90 0.77 -19.06 23.92
N THR A 91 0.67 -18.02 23.09
CA THR A 91 -0.15 -18.05 21.87
C THR A 91 0.38 -19.09 20.91
N LEU A 92 1.70 -19.12 20.65
CA LEU A 92 2.33 -20.08 19.76
C LEU A 92 2.15 -21.53 20.26
N ALA A 93 2.27 -21.76 21.56
CA ALA A 93 2.07 -23.08 22.15
C ALA A 93 0.61 -23.55 22.06
N ALA A 94 -0.36 -22.62 22.15
CA ALA A 94 -1.79 -22.90 22.08
C ALA A 94 -2.33 -23.02 20.64
N MET A 95 -1.54 -22.70 19.63
CA MET A 95 -1.94 -22.81 18.21
C MET A 95 -1.90 -24.24 17.72
N SER A 96 -2.92 -24.65 16.95
CA SER A 96 -2.88 -25.86 16.12
C SER A 96 -1.86 -25.71 14.99
N ALA A 97 -1.59 -26.80 14.26
CA ALA A 97 -0.74 -26.76 13.06
C ALA A 97 -1.34 -25.84 11.99
N ASP A 98 -2.65 -25.95 11.74
CA ASP A 98 -3.38 -25.14 10.78
C ASP A 98 -3.35 -23.65 11.13
N GLU A 99 -3.52 -23.30 12.42
CA GLU A 99 -3.41 -21.93 12.86
C GLU A 99 -1.99 -21.34 12.71
N ARG A 100 -0.95 -22.13 12.88
CA ARG A 100 0.43 -21.70 12.63
C ARG A 100 0.68 -21.45 11.14
N ILE A 101 0.18 -22.34 10.27
CA ILE A 101 0.25 -22.20 8.80
C ILE A 101 -0.53 -20.95 8.37
N GLY A 102 -1.73 -20.77 8.88
CA GLY A 102 -2.60 -19.64 8.56
C GLY A 102 -2.00 -18.28 8.89
N GLN A 103 -1.12 -18.21 9.91
CA GLN A 103 -0.43 -16.94 10.19
C GLN A 103 0.39 -16.42 9.00
N LEU A 104 0.80 -17.27 8.08
CA LEU A 104 1.57 -16.89 6.91
C LEU A 104 0.70 -16.32 5.78
N ILE A 105 -0.63 -16.49 5.84
CA ILE A 105 -1.57 -16.10 4.77
C ILE A 105 -2.08 -14.68 5.01
N VAL A 106 -1.99 -13.83 3.97
CA VAL A 106 -2.42 -12.43 3.98
C VAL A 106 -3.32 -12.16 2.78
N PRO A 107 -4.65 -12.45 2.88
CA PRO A 107 -5.60 -12.16 1.81
C PRO A 107 -5.86 -10.66 1.68
N ALA A 108 -6.33 -10.26 0.49
CA ALA A 108 -6.66 -8.88 0.17
C ALA A 108 -8.16 -8.59 0.31
N PHE A 109 -8.49 -7.33 0.60
CA PHE A 109 -9.86 -6.81 0.50
C PHE A 109 -9.87 -5.33 0.11
N ASN A 110 -11.03 -4.86 -0.37
CA ASN A 110 -11.22 -3.46 -0.70
C ASN A 110 -11.74 -2.68 0.51
N ALA A 111 -11.09 -1.56 0.82
CA ALA A 111 -11.41 -0.69 1.96
C ALA A 111 -12.60 0.26 1.71
N THR A 112 -13.45 -0.04 0.73
CA THR A 112 -14.73 0.65 0.48
C THR A 112 -15.78 0.20 1.48
N TYR A 113 -16.92 0.90 1.53
CA TYR A 113 -18.03 0.47 2.38
C TYR A 113 -18.47 -0.96 2.01
N LEU A 114 -18.52 -1.83 3.01
CA LEU A 114 -18.87 -3.23 2.86
C LEU A 114 -20.01 -3.57 3.84
N PRO A 115 -21.26 -3.69 3.34
CA PRO A 115 -22.38 -4.13 4.15
C PRO A 115 -22.18 -5.56 4.68
N THR A 116 -22.59 -5.80 5.91
CA THR A 116 -22.41 -7.13 6.55
C THR A 116 -23.38 -8.19 6.06
N ASP A 117 -24.49 -7.79 5.46
CA ASP A 117 -25.47 -8.68 4.83
C ASP A 117 -25.20 -8.77 3.32
N THR A 118 -24.00 -9.26 2.96
CA THR A 118 -23.58 -9.45 1.58
C THR A 118 -22.67 -10.66 1.42
N GLU A 119 -22.77 -11.33 0.28
CA GLU A 119 -21.89 -12.46 -0.09
C GLU A 119 -20.40 -12.07 -0.08
N THR A 120 -20.09 -10.82 -0.44
CA THR A 120 -18.71 -10.31 -0.42
C THR A 120 -18.16 -10.28 1.01
N TYR A 121 -18.97 -9.81 1.99
CA TYR A 121 -18.58 -9.81 3.40
C TYR A 121 -18.42 -11.24 3.93
N ASP A 122 -19.40 -12.11 3.65
CA ASP A 122 -19.36 -13.50 4.07
C ASP A 122 -18.16 -14.24 3.48
N THR A 123 -17.83 -13.97 2.22
CA THR A 123 -16.64 -14.54 1.57
C THR A 123 -15.35 -14.04 2.22
N LEU A 124 -15.26 -12.76 2.56
CA LEU A 124 -14.10 -12.21 3.26
C LEU A 124 -13.94 -12.85 4.66
N VAL A 125 -15.02 -12.92 5.44
CA VAL A 125 -15.01 -13.56 6.77
C VAL A 125 -14.63 -15.03 6.65
N ARG A 126 -15.25 -15.75 5.71
CA ARG A 126 -14.94 -17.17 5.44
C ARG A 126 -13.48 -17.35 5.07
N THR A 127 -12.93 -16.54 4.18
CA THR A 127 -11.51 -16.60 3.80
C THR A 127 -10.62 -16.43 5.02
N VAL A 128 -10.84 -15.39 5.82
CA VAL A 128 -10.04 -15.10 7.02
C VAL A 128 -10.14 -16.23 8.05
N THR A 129 -11.32 -16.77 8.27
CA THR A 129 -11.54 -17.82 9.30
C THR A 129 -11.11 -19.21 8.84
N ALA A 130 -11.39 -19.59 7.60
CA ALA A 130 -11.03 -20.91 7.06
C ALA A 130 -9.51 -21.06 6.87
N THR A 131 -8.81 -19.98 6.52
CA THR A 131 -7.35 -20.01 6.40
C THR A 131 -6.63 -19.70 7.70
N HIS A 132 -7.33 -19.36 8.79
CA HIS A 132 -6.72 -18.83 10.02
C HIS A 132 -5.76 -17.67 9.75
N ALA A 133 -6.12 -16.77 8.83
CA ALA A 133 -5.24 -15.73 8.29
C ALA A 133 -4.47 -14.96 9.36
N GLY A 134 -3.18 -14.76 9.14
CA GLY A 134 -2.32 -14.00 10.04
C GLY A 134 -2.47 -12.49 9.88
N GLY A 135 -2.93 -12.04 8.74
CA GLY A 135 -3.14 -10.64 8.42
C GLY A 135 -4.07 -10.45 7.24
N VAL A 136 -4.29 -9.20 6.88
CA VAL A 136 -5.00 -8.80 5.65
C VAL A 136 -4.32 -7.59 5.03
N ILE A 137 -4.39 -7.46 3.69
CA ILE A 137 -4.02 -6.20 3.02
C ILE A 137 -5.27 -5.47 2.57
N ALA A 138 -5.33 -4.16 2.87
CA ALA A 138 -6.40 -3.27 2.47
C ALA A 138 -6.01 -2.47 1.23
N PHE A 139 -6.80 -2.57 0.17
CA PHE A 139 -6.70 -1.75 -1.04
C PHE A 139 -7.85 -0.74 -1.13
N GLY A 140 -7.74 0.25 -2.06
CA GLY A 140 -8.91 0.91 -2.63
C GLY A 140 -9.70 -0.10 -3.50
N GLY A 141 -10.82 0.31 -4.05
CA GLY A 141 -11.56 -0.48 -5.04
C GLY A 141 -11.30 0.02 -6.46
N THR A 142 -11.76 -0.76 -7.44
CA THR A 142 -11.89 -0.31 -8.83
C THR A 142 -13.35 -0.49 -9.25
N GLU A 143 -13.94 0.54 -9.85
CA GLU A 143 -15.25 0.45 -10.48
C GLU A 143 -15.09 0.60 -12.01
N PRO A 144 -15.99 0.00 -12.81
CA PRO A 144 -16.01 0.26 -14.25
C PRO A 144 -16.07 1.75 -14.53
N ALA A 145 -15.31 2.22 -15.53
CA ALA A 145 -15.36 3.61 -15.93
C ALA A 145 -16.76 3.97 -16.40
N PRO A 146 -17.32 5.13 -15.96
CA PRO A 146 -18.58 5.62 -16.52
C PRO A 146 -18.46 5.77 -18.03
N GLN A 147 -19.54 5.45 -18.77
CA GLN A 147 -19.56 5.52 -20.26
C GLN A 147 -19.26 6.92 -20.82
N VAL A 148 -19.37 7.96 -19.99
CA VAL A 148 -19.08 9.35 -20.35
C VAL A 148 -17.60 9.73 -20.25
N LEU A 149 -16.73 8.85 -19.80
CA LEU A 149 -15.28 9.12 -19.76
C LEU A 149 -14.66 8.94 -21.14
N LEU A 150 -13.69 9.83 -21.45
CA LEU A 150 -12.97 9.84 -22.73
C LEU A 150 -12.18 8.55 -22.99
N ASN A 151 -11.88 7.77 -21.95
CA ASN A 151 -11.23 6.47 -22.07
C ASN A 151 -11.94 5.41 -21.21
N PRO A 152 -12.92 4.68 -21.75
CA PRO A 152 -13.69 3.68 -21.01
C PRO A 152 -12.92 2.39 -20.69
N THR A 153 -11.70 2.23 -21.18
CA THR A 153 -10.86 1.04 -20.93
C THR A 153 -10.24 1.04 -19.54
N TYR A 154 -10.23 2.17 -18.86
CA TYR A 154 -9.71 2.25 -17.49
C TYR A 154 -10.86 2.36 -16.51
N GLY A 155 -10.92 1.43 -15.56
CA GLY A 155 -11.82 1.54 -14.42
C GLY A 155 -11.51 2.79 -13.58
N THR A 156 -12.51 3.38 -12.98
CA THR A 156 -12.33 4.43 -11.98
C THR A 156 -11.75 3.81 -10.72
N VAL A 157 -10.60 4.31 -10.28
CA VAL A 157 -10.06 3.91 -8.97
C VAL A 157 -10.95 4.52 -7.90
N VAL A 158 -11.66 3.67 -7.17
CA VAL A 158 -12.44 4.07 -5.99
C VAL A 158 -11.53 3.92 -4.79
N LEU A 159 -11.27 5.04 -4.12
CA LEU A 159 -10.51 5.02 -2.88
C LEU A 159 -11.37 4.46 -1.74
N GLY A 160 -10.73 3.74 -0.81
CA GLY A 160 -11.34 3.34 0.43
C GLY A 160 -11.78 4.56 1.25
N GLN A 161 -12.60 4.32 2.27
CA GLN A 161 -13.08 5.35 3.17
C GLN A 161 -12.56 5.08 4.59
N PRO A 162 -12.09 6.11 5.33
CA PRO A 162 -11.44 5.90 6.63
C PRO A 162 -12.30 5.13 7.63
N HIS A 163 -13.55 5.55 7.83
CA HIS A 163 -14.48 4.91 8.77
C HIS A 163 -14.96 3.53 8.28
N ALA A 164 -15.17 3.35 6.98
CA ALA A 164 -15.53 2.05 6.41
C ALA A 164 -14.39 1.04 6.62
N LEU A 165 -13.14 1.44 6.34
CA LEU A 165 -11.96 0.64 6.61
C LEU A 165 -11.88 0.24 8.09
N ALA A 166 -11.90 1.23 9.00
CA ALA A 166 -11.79 0.99 10.45
C ALA A 166 -12.90 0.08 10.97
N SER A 167 -14.16 0.30 10.53
CA SER A 167 -15.30 -0.53 10.90
C SER A 167 -15.14 -1.98 10.43
N THR A 168 -14.76 -2.19 9.16
CA THR A 168 -14.52 -3.53 8.60
C THR A 168 -13.39 -4.24 9.33
N LEU A 169 -12.27 -3.53 9.58
CA LEU A 169 -11.14 -4.10 10.32
C LEU A 169 -11.51 -4.49 11.74
N ASN A 170 -12.27 -3.65 12.46
CA ASN A 170 -12.74 -4.00 13.81
C ASN A 170 -13.58 -5.29 13.81
N ARG A 171 -14.43 -5.50 12.80
CA ARG A 171 -15.20 -6.74 12.64
C ARG A 171 -14.33 -7.95 12.34
N LEU A 172 -13.36 -7.82 11.44
CA LEU A 172 -12.41 -8.90 11.13
C LEU A 172 -11.54 -9.24 12.34
N GLN A 173 -11.11 -8.23 13.11
CA GLN A 173 -10.39 -8.43 14.37
C GLN A 173 -11.26 -9.17 15.40
N ALA A 174 -12.58 -8.92 15.43
CA ALA A 174 -13.49 -9.57 16.38
C ALA A 174 -13.67 -11.07 16.10
N VAL A 175 -13.72 -11.48 14.83
CA VAL A 175 -13.88 -12.89 14.44
C VAL A 175 -12.57 -13.68 14.41
N SER A 176 -11.41 -12.99 14.46
CA SER A 176 -10.10 -13.63 14.43
C SER A 176 -9.64 -14.03 15.83
N ARG A 177 -9.25 -15.30 16.03
CA ARG A 177 -8.75 -15.78 17.32
C ARG A 177 -7.44 -15.08 17.71
N VAL A 178 -6.52 -14.99 16.78
CA VAL A 178 -5.24 -14.25 16.91
C VAL A 178 -5.40 -12.91 16.21
N PRO A 179 -4.94 -11.78 16.79
CA PRO A 179 -5.05 -10.48 16.14
C PRO A 179 -4.49 -10.48 14.72
N LEU A 180 -5.20 -9.86 13.77
CA LEU A 180 -4.73 -9.70 12.40
C LEU A 180 -3.65 -8.63 12.29
N LEU A 181 -2.59 -8.91 11.54
CA LEU A 181 -1.62 -7.93 11.09
C LEU A 181 -2.15 -7.27 9.82
N VAL A 182 -2.69 -6.06 9.96
CA VAL A 182 -3.27 -5.31 8.82
C VAL A 182 -2.19 -4.51 8.11
N SER A 183 -2.15 -4.63 6.79
CA SER A 183 -1.19 -3.95 5.93
C SER A 183 -1.87 -3.15 4.82
N SER A 184 -1.14 -2.22 4.21
CA SER A 184 -1.55 -1.49 3.00
C SER A 184 -0.33 -0.90 2.29
N ASP A 185 -0.52 -0.50 1.01
CA ASP A 185 0.46 0.26 0.24
C ASP A 185 0.19 1.76 0.39
N PHE A 186 0.89 2.42 1.29
CA PHE A 186 0.83 3.86 1.50
C PHE A 186 2.17 4.51 1.11
N GLU A 187 2.61 4.32 -0.15
CA GLU A 187 3.92 4.79 -0.64
C GLU A 187 4.05 6.32 -0.59
N TYR A 188 2.94 7.03 -0.84
CA TYR A 188 2.86 8.49 -0.79
C TYR A 188 1.68 8.97 0.07
N GLY A 189 1.63 8.41 1.30
CA GLY A 189 0.59 8.72 2.29
C GLY A 189 -0.62 7.82 2.19
N ALA A 190 -1.43 7.78 3.26
CA ALA A 190 -2.65 6.98 3.31
C ALA A 190 -3.65 7.38 2.22
N GLY A 191 -3.61 8.65 1.77
CA GLY A 191 -4.41 9.16 0.65
C GLY A 191 -4.14 8.51 -0.70
N MET A 192 -3.12 7.64 -0.81
CA MET A 192 -2.94 6.76 -1.98
C MET A 192 -4.10 5.76 -2.13
N ARG A 193 -4.62 5.25 -1.02
CA ARG A 193 -5.65 4.20 -0.99
C ARG A 193 -6.97 4.67 -0.38
N ILE A 194 -6.94 5.69 0.49
CA ILE A 194 -8.06 6.08 1.35
C ILE A 194 -8.44 7.54 1.07
N ALA A 195 -9.68 7.77 0.64
CA ALA A 195 -10.22 9.10 0.38
C ALA A 195 -10.23 9.95 1.66
N GLY A 196 -9.88 11.22 1.54
CA GLY A 196 -9.83 12.13 2.68
C GLY A 196 -8.59 12.00 3.57
N ALA A 197 -7.81 10.92 3.47
CA ALA A 197 -6.50 10.83 4.11
C ALA A 197 -5.45 11.70 3.37
N THR A 198 -4.35 12.01 4.04
CA THR A 198 -3.30 12.85 3.45
C THR A 198 -2.64 12.16 2.26
N ARG A 199 -2.70 12.83 1.10
CA ARG A 199 -1.96 12.46 -0.10
C ARG A 199 -0.68 13.27 -0.16
N LEU A 200 0.45 12.61 0.01
CA LEU A 200 1.78 13.20 -0.09
C LEU A 200 2.25 13.18 -1.55
N PRO A 201 3.21 14.03 -1.95
CA PRO A 201 3.91 13.88 -3.22
C PRO A 201 4.60 12.51 -3.32
N ARG A 202 4.76 11.99 -4.55
CA ARG A 202 5.43 10.72 -4.79
C ARG A 202 6.89 10.76 -4.32
N ALA A 203 7.48 9.59 -4.09
CA ALA A 203 8.82 9.46 -3.53
C ALA A 203 9.87 10.24 -4.33
N MET A 204 9.81 10.28 -5.67
CA MET A 204 10.72 11.05 -6.50
C MET A 204 10.66 12.56 -6.18
N ALA A 205 9.49 13.10 -5.91
CA ALA A 205 9.36 14.51 -5.49
C ALA A 205 9.96 14.73 -4.10
N ILE A 206 9.80 13.78 -3.17
CA ILE A 206 10.46 13.85 -1.86
C ILE A 206 11.97 13.79 -2.05
N GLY A 207 12.47 12.90 -2.90
CA GLY A 207 13.90 12.77 -3.25
C GLY A 207 14.47 14.05 -3.88
N ALA A 208 13.69 14.72 -4.76
CA ALA A 208 14.08 15.98 -5.39
C ALA A 208 14.31 17.11 -4.39
N THR A 209 13.68 17.07 -3.20
CA THR A 209 13.96 18.06 -2.14
C THR A 209 15.39 17.99 -1.59
N GLY A 210 16.06 16.84 -1.72
CA GLY A 210 17.37 16.58 -1.15
C GLY A 210 17.41 16.54 0.39
N ASP A 211 16.24 16.52 1.06
CA ASP A 211 16.13 16.65 2.51
C ASP A 211 15.50 15.40 3.15
N PRO A 212 16.30 14.50 3.75
CA PRO A 212 15.79 13.31 4.41
C PRO A 212 14.81 13.60 5.57
N LYS A 213 14.87 14.81 6.16
CA LYS A 213 13.92 15.20 7.21
C LYS A 213 12.49 15.26 6.67
N LEU A 214 12.30 15.69 5.43
CA LEU A 214 10.98 15.69 4.80
C LEU A 214 10.47 14.27 4.51
N ALA A 215 11.35 13.34 4.18
CA ALA A 215 10.99 11.91 4.06
C ALA A 215 10.56 11.32 5.42
N TYR A 216 11.26 11.67 6.51
CA TYR A 216 10.86 11.29 7.87
C TYR A 216 9.48 11.88 8.24
N GLU A 217 9.26 13.18 8.02
CA GLU A 217 7.99 13.85 8.35
C GLU A 217 6.82 13.27 7.53
N ALA A 218 7.01 12.99 6.23
CA ALA A 218 6.04 12.32 5.37
C ALA A 218 5.67 10.94 5.91
N ALA A 219 6.66 10.15 6.31
CA ALA A 219 6.47 8.84 6.89
C ALA A 219 5.74 8.89 8.25
N ARG A 220 6.01 9.89 9.08
CA ARG A 220 5.30 10.14 10.35
C ARG A 220 3.82 10.45 10.14
N VAL A 221 3.49 11.28 9.13
CA VAL A 221 2.09 11.56 8.75
C VAL A 221 1.40 10.28 8.33
N THR A 222 2.03 9.52 7.42
CA THR A 222 1.51 8.23 6.93
C THR A 222 1.24 7.26 8.10
N ALA A 223 2.19 7.12 9.02
CA ALA A 223 2.07 6.21 10.16
C ALA A 223 0.93 6.59 11.11
N ARG A 224 0.80 7.89 11.44
CA ARG A 224 -0.28 8.37 12.30
C ARG A 224 -1.65 8.03 11.73
N GLU A 225 -1.87 8.34 10.45
CA GLU A 225 -3.14 8.08 9.79
C GLU A 225 -3.41 6.58 9.62
N ALA A 226 -2.39 5.80 9.24
CA ALA A 226 -2.47 4.36 9.16
C ALA A 226 -2.92 3.73 10.48
N ARG A 227 -2.27 4.08 11.58
CA ARG A 227 -2.61 3.57 12.93
C ARG A 227 -4.02 3.94 13.36
N ALA A 228 -4.45 5.17 13.11
CA ALA A 228 -5.81 5.61 13.43
C ALA A 228 -6.88 4.77 12.72
N MET A 229 -6.60 4.29 11.50
CA MET A 229 -7.50 3.45 10.72
C MET A 229 -7.34 1.94 10.97
N GLY A 230 -6.39 1.53 11.82
CA GLY A 230 -6.13 0.12 12.12
C GLY A 230 -5.17 -0.58 11.16
N VAL A 231 -4.39 0.17 10.38
CA VAL A 231 -3.30 -0.35 9.56
C VAL A 231 -2.01 -0.35 10.36
N HIS A 232 -1.32 -1.49 10.39
CA HIS A 232 -0.20 -1.78 11.28
C HIS A 232 1.14 -1.86 10.54
N MET A 233 1.11 -2.18 9.25
CA MET A 233 2.27 -2.41 8.41
C MET A 233 2.09 -1.67 7.08
N ASN A 234 3.08 -0.90 6.69
CA ASN A 234 3.11 -0.22 5.40
C ASN A 234 4.08 -0.93 4.45
N TYR A 235 3.62 -1.30 3.27
CA TYR A 235 4.49 -1.76 2.19
C TYR A 235 5.18 -0.56 1.53
N GLY A 236 6.16 -0.04 2.25
CA GLY A 236 7.01 1.11 1.97
C GLY A 236 8.02 1.34 3.10
N PRO A 237 9.10 2.06 2.80
CA PRO A 237 9.39 2.79 1.57
C PRO A 237 9.83 1.89 0.40
N VAL A 238 9.67 2.43 -0.83
CA VAL A 238 10.31 1.88 -2.03
C VAL A 238 11.81 2.16 -1.93
N ALA A 239 12.61 1.10 -1.92
CA ALA A 239 14.07 1.15 -1.78
C ALA A 239 14.80 0.94 -3.12
N ASP A 240 14.03 0.81 -4.21
CA ASP A 240 14.57 0.65 -5.56
C ASP A 240 15.30 1.92 -6.00
N VAL A 241 16.40 1.75 -6.74
CA VAL A 241 17.17 2.83 -7.37
C VAL A 241 16.73 2.93 -8.83
N ASN A 242 16.02 4.00 -9.22
CA ASN A 242 15.45 4.15 -10.56
C ASN A 242 16.48 4.63 -11.57
N ASN A 243 17.47 3.83 -11.88
CA ASN A 243 18.56 4.14 -12.79
C ASN A 243 18.27 3.78 -14.26
N ASN A 244 17.16 3.13 -14.55
CA ASN A 244 16.70 2.85 -15.90
C ASN A 244 15.52 3.78 -16.26
N PRO A 245 15.70 4.75 -17.17
CA PRO A 245 14.63 5.67 -17.56
C PRO A 245 13.46 4.98 -18.29
N ARG A 246 13.65 3.75 -18.76
CA ARG A 246 12.59 2.94 -19.39
C ARG A 246 11.81 2.08 -18.39
N ASN A 247 12.15 2.13 -17.11
CA ASN A 247 11.45 1.34 -16.09
C ASN A 247 9.96 1.71 -16.06
N PRO A 248 9.04 0.78 -16.37
CA PRO A 248 7.62 1.10 -16.48
C PRO A 248 6.89 1.11 -15.14
N VAL A 249 7.48 0.50 -14.08
CA VAL A 249 6.77 0.22 -12.83
C VAL A 249 7.32 1.00 -11.63
N ILE A 250 8.63 1.23 -11.53
CA ILE A 250 9.24 1.96 -10.41
C ILE A 250 9.15 3.46 -10.64
N ASN A 251 9.85 3.99 -11.62
CA ASN A 251 9.73 5.39 -12.05
C ASN A 251 9.59 6.37 -10.86
N THR A 252 8.52 7.16 -10.81
CA THR A 252 8.27 8.16 -9.76
C THR A 252 8.01 7.58 -8.36
N ARG A 253 7.91 6.27 -8.23
CA ARG A 253 7.79 5.58 -6.92
C ARG A 253 9.13 5.51 -6.17
N ALA A 254 10.28 5.57 -6.87
CA ALA A 254 11.61 5.65 -6.24
C ALA A 254 11.94 7.08 -5.81
N PHE A 255 12.82 7.23 -4.82
CA PHE A 255 13.33 8.54 -4.39
C PHE A 255 14.31 9.17 -5.38
N GLY A 256 14.82 8.41 -6.36
CA GLY A 256 15.73 8.88 -7.38
C GLY A 256 16.58 7.78 -7.98
N GLU A 257 17.66 8.19 -8.66
CA GLU A 257 18.58 7.33 -9.42
C GLU A 257 19.97 7.14 -8.76
N ASP A 258 20.28 7.93 -7.74
CA ASP A 258 21.54 7.85 -7.02
C ASP A 258 21.38 6.97 -5.75
N PRO A 259 22.13 5.85 -5.64
CA PRO A 259 21.97 4.90 -4.54
C PRO A 259 22.18 5.51 -3.14
N ALA A 260 23.10 6.47 -3.00
CA ALA A 260 23.40 7.06 -1.70
C ALA A 260 22.27 8.02 -1.27
N ARG A 261 21.72 8.79 -2.21
CA ARG A 261 20.58 9.67 -1.95
C ARG A 261 19.32 8.85 -1.64
N VAL A 262 19.05 7.80 -2.41
CA VAL A 262 17.94 6.88 -2.14
C VAL A 262 18.10 6.23 -0.76
N ALA A 263 19.30 5.78 -0.41
CA ALA A 263 19.59 5.19 0.90
C ALA A 263 19.27 6.14 2.06
N ALA A 264 19.64 7.42 1.96
CA ALA A 264 19.36 8.44 2.99
C ALA A 264 17.85 8.68 3.16
N MET A 265 17.08 8.73 2.05
CA MET A 265 15.63 8.91 2.08
C MET A 265 14.92 7.66 2.65
N VAL A 266 15.38 6.46 2.27
CA VAL A 266 14.86 5.19 2.79
C VAL A 266 15.10 5.09 4.31
N GLU A 267 16.30 5.38 4.78
CA GLU A 267 16.63 5.38 6.21
C GLU A 267 15.69 6.29 7.00
N ALA A 268 15.50 7.54 6.53
CA ALA A 268 14.63 8.51 7.17
C ALA A 268 13.15 8.06 7.16
N SER A 269 12.69 7.49 6.06
CA SER A 269 11.31 6.99 5.94
C SER A 269 11.05 5.80 6.86
N VAL A 270 11.99 4.86 6.97
CA VAL A 270 11.88 3.73 7.91
C VAL A 270 11.75 4.22 9.34
N ARG A 271 12.61 5.15 9.76
CA ARG A 271 12.53 5.75 11.09
C ARG A 271 11.20 6.44 11.32
N GLY A 272 10.75 7.24 10.35
CA GLY A 272 9.48 7.96 10.46
C GLY A 272 8.26 7.03 10.61
N LEU A 273 8.19 5.94 9.84
CA LEU A 273 7.12 4.95 9.97
C LEU A 273 7.15 4.28 11.35
N GLN A 274 8.31 3.79 11.79
CA GLN A 274 8.43 3.02 13.03
C GLN A 274 8.30 3.87 14.28
N ASP A 275 8.81 5.11 14.27
CA ASP A 275 8.53 6.09 15.32
C ASP A 275 7.04 6.50 15.36
N GLY A 276 6.32 6.31 14.26
CA GLY A 276 4.87 6.45 14.15
C GLY A 276 4.08 5.22 14.56
N GLY A 277 4.74 4.14 14.98
CA GLY A 277 4.08 2.91 15.41
C GLY A 277 3.61 1.99 14.26
N VAL A 278 4.17 2.13 13.05
CA VAL A 278 3.87 1.30 11.87
C VAL A 278 5.11 0.54 11.43
N LEU A 279 4.98 -0.75 11.13
CA LEU A 279 6.05 -1.56 10.59
C LEU A 279 6.39 -1.09 9.17
N ALA A 280 7.65 -0.73 8.95
CA ALA A 280 8.17 -0.37 7.63
C ALA A 280 8.61 -1.62 6.85
N THR A 281 8.30 -1.66 5.55
CA THR A 281 8.68 -2.75 4.64
C THR A 281 9.49 -2.20 3.47
N LEU A 282 10.75 -2.59 3.38
CA LEU A 282 11.59 -2.24 2.23
C LEU A 282 11.17 -3.04 1.00
N LYS A 283 11.01 -2.39 -0.15
CA LYS A 283 10.62 -3.04 -1.40
C LYS A 283 11.26 -2.41 -2.64
N HIS A 284 11.48 -3.17 -3.68
CA HIS A 284 11.22 -4.59 -3.91
C HIS A 284 12.56 -5.33 -3.97
N PHE A 285 12.87 -6.10 -2.94
CA PHE A 285 14.18 -6.75 -2.77
C PHE A 285 14.42 -7.82 -3.86
N PRO A 286 15.65 -7.91 -4.42
CA PRO A 286 16.86 -7.18 -4.08
C PRO A 286 17.07 -5.88 -4.88
N GLY A 287 16.05 -5.35 -5.54
CA GLY A 287 16.04 -4.10 -6.29
C GLY A 287 15.39 -4.27 -7.66
N HIS A 288 14.35 -3.50 -7.94
CA HIS A 288 13.52 -3.56 -9.17
C HIS A 288 13.74 -2.34 -10.07
N GLY A 289 14.71 -1.45 -9.71
CA GLY A 289 14.87 -0.16 -10.37
C GLY A 289 15.44 -0.24 -11.79
N ASP A 290 16.17 -1.30 -12.13
CA ASP A 290 16.80 -1.50 -13.44
C ASP A 290 16.12 -2.60 -14.27
N THR A 291 14.80 -2.54 -14.35
CA THR A 291 13.99 -3.42 -15.20
C THR A 291 13.28 -2.60 -16.28
N ASP A 292 12.99 -3.19 -17.42
CA ASP A 292 12.21 -2.63 -18.53
C ASP A 292 10.93 -3.42 -18.84
N VAL A 293 10.60 -4.40 -17.98
CA VAL A 293 9.35 -5.15 -17.98
C VAL A 293 8.62 -4.91 -16.67
N ASP A 294 7.30 -4.72 -16.74
CA ASP A 294 6.43 -4.63 -15.56
C ASP A 294 6.15 -6.02 -14.99
N SER A 295 6.50 -6.26 -13.73
CA SER A 295 6.26 -7.53 -13.04
C SER A 295 4.76 -7.88 -12.86
N HIS A 296 3.86 -6.92 -13.02
CA HIS A 296 2.42 -7.18 -13.11
C HIS A 296 2.01 -7.85 -14.43
N LEU A 297 2.85 -7.78 -15.48
CA LEU A 297 2.55 -8.26 -16.82
C LEU A 297 3.46 -9.43 -17.28
N GLY A 298 4.56 -9.67 -16.57
CA GLY A 298 5.52 -10.72 -16.90
C GLY A 298 6.67 -10.78 -15.90
N LEU A 299 7.62 -11.68 -16.09
CA LEU A 299 8.79 -11.84 -15.22
C LEU A 299 9.95 -10.97 -15.74
N PRO A 300 10.33 -9.86 -15.05
CA PRO A 300 11.47 -9.04 -15.44
C PRO A 300 12.80 -9.74 -15.16
N LEU A 301 13.80 -9.48 -15.99
CA LEU A 301 15.16 -10.00 -15.86
C LEU A 301 16.12 -8.87 -15.51
N ILE A 302 16.97 -9.08 -14.51
CA ILE A 302 18.13 -8.23 -14.20
C ILE A 302 19.42 -9.00 -14.51
N PRO A 303 20.05 -8.75 -15.66
CA PRO A 303 21.21 -9.53 -16.12
C PRO A 303 22.55 -9.08 -15.53
N HIS A 304 22.51 -8.23 -14.48
CA HIS A 304 23.71 -7.63 -13.93
C HIS A 304 24.52 -8.57 -13.03
N PRO A 305 25.86 -8.47 -13.04
CA PRO A 305 26.69 -9.25 -12.13
C PRO A 305 26.46 -8.81 -10.67
N ARG A 306 26.73 -9.71 -9.74
CA ARG A 306 26.55 -9.46 -8.30
C ARG A 306 27.25 -8.20 -7.80
N THR A 307 28.44 -7.90 -8.33
CA THR A 307 29.19 -6.68 -7.97
C THR A 307 28.41 -5.41 -8.27
N ARG A 308 27.66 -5.39 -9.38
CA ARG A 308 26.79 -4.26 -9.74
C ARG A 308 25.60 -4.15 -8.78
N LEU A 309 24.94 -5.29 -8.43
CA LEU A 309 23.84 -5.31 -7.47
C LEU A 309 24.27 -4.78 -6.09
N VAL A 310 25.44 -5.19 -5.63
CA VAL A 310 26.03 -4.70 -4.36
C VAL A 310 26.30 -3.20 -4.39
N ALA A 311 26.72 -2.66 -5.53
CA ALA A 311 27.09 -1.25 -5.65
C ALA A 311 25.88 -0.30 -5.81
N VAL A 312 24.78 -0.78 -6.37
CA VAL A 312 23.65 0.10 -6.76
C VAL A 312 22.34 -0.30 -6.10
N GLU A 313 21.90 -1.55 -6.23
CA GLU A 313 20.58 -1.97 -5.77
C GLU A 313 20.53 -2.17 -4.24
N LEU A 314 21.55 -2.77 -3.64
CA LEU A 314 21.56 -3.14 -2.24
C LEU A 314 21.81 -2.01 -1.22
N PRO A 315 22.51 -0.90 -1.52
CA PRO A 315 22.78 0.14 -0.52
C PRO A 315 21.53 0.73 0.16
N PRO A 316 20.41 1.03 -0.52
CA PRO A 316 19.19 1.51 0.15
C PRO A 316 18.58 0.46 1.08
N PHE A 317 18.59 -0.83 0.71
CA PHE A 317 18.14 -1.90 1.59
C PHE A 317 18.99 -1.99 2.84
N LEU A 318 20.32 -1.97 2.71
CA LEU A 318 21.24 -1.98 3.85
C LEU A 318 21.01 -0.77 4.77
N ALA A 319 20.76 0.41 4.23
CA ALA A 319 20.43 1.61 5.01
C ALA A 319 19.11 1.44 5.78
N GLY A 320 18.06 0.94 5.11
CA GLY A 320 16.78 0.65 5.74
C GLY A 320 16.87 -0.43 6.83
N LEU A 321 17.67 -1.49 6.62
CA LEU A 321 17.91 -2.52 7.65
C LEU A 321 18.63 -1.93 8.87
N ARG A 322 19.64 -1.09 8.67
CA ARG A 322 20.32 -0.38 9.79
C ARG A 322 19.38 0.57 10.51
N ALA A 323 18.41 1.16 9.83
CA ALA A 323 17.34 1.98 10.43
C ALA A 323 16.31 1.14 11.20
N GLY A 324 16.41 -0.19 11.15
CA GLY A 324 15.56 -1.13 11.88
C GLY A 324 14.26 -1.49 11.14
N ALA A 325 14.25 -1.48 9.79
CA ALA A 325 13.10 -1.91 9.02
C ALA A 325 12.57 -3.27 9.51
N ALA A 326 11.27 -3.34 9.76
CA ALA A 326 10.65 -4.54 10.34
C ALA A 326 10.39 -5.65 9.32
N ALA A 327 10.29 -5.29 8.04
CA ALA A 327 10.01 -6.22 6.96
C ALA A 327 10.76 -5.88 5.67
N VAL A 328 10.90 -6.91 4.82
CA VAL A 328 11.40 -6.80 3.44
C VAL A 328 10.46 -7.55 2.51
N MET A 329 10.01 -6.88 1.45
CA MET A 329 9.20 -7.48 0.39
C MET A 329 10.10 -7.92 -0.76
N VAL A 330 9.97 -9.19 -1.15
CA VAL A 330 10.78 -9.80 -2.23
C VAL A 330 10.05 -9.66 -3.56
N ALA A 331 10.74 -9.11 -4.55
CA ALA A 331 10.24 -8.88 -5.89
C ALA A 331 10.05 -10.19 -6.70
N HIS A 332 9.14 -10.13 -7.67
CA HIS A 332 9.01 -11.14 -8.71
C HIS A 332 9.89 -10.77 -9.91
N ILE A 333 11.21 -10.91 -9.74
CA ILE A 333 12.22 -10.62 -10.76
C ILE A 333 13.24 -11.76 -10.85
N GLU A 334 13.81 -11.97 -12.02
CA GLU A 334 14.83 -12.97 -12.25
C GLU A 334 16.24 -12.36 -12.16
N LEU A 335 17.14 -13.02 -11.42
CA LEU A 335 18.51 -12.57 -11.18
C LEU A 335 19.51 -13.74 -11.35
N PRO A 336 19.93 -14.06 -12.58
CA PRO A 336 20.82 -15.21 -12.83
C PRO A 336 22.17 -15.12 -12.12
N ALA A 337 22.64 -13.91 -11.80
CA ALA A 337 23.88 -13.70 -11.06
C ALA A 337 23.80 -14.11 -9.57
N LEU A 338 22.60 -14.23 -9.01
CA LEU A 338 22.35 -14.68 -7.63
C LEU A 338 21.82 -16.11 -7.59
N ASP A 339 21.01 -16.49 -8.58
CA ASP A 339 20.44 -17.84 -8.70
C ASP A 339 20.31 -18.21 -10.19
N ALA A 340 21.15 -19.13 -10.64
CA ALA A 340 21.17 -19.58 -12.02
C ALA A 340 20.07 -20.58 -12.38
N THR A 341 19.22 -20.98 -11.41
CA THR A 341 18.18 -22.01 -11.62
C THR A 341 16.95 -21.51 -12.35
N ALA A 342 16.95 -20.27 -12.81
CA ALA A 342 15.86 -19.55 -13.48
C ALA A 342 14.56 -19.50 -12.64
N GLY A 343 14.00 -18.31 -12.49
CA GLY A 343 12.75 -18.08 -11.78
C GLY A 343 12.78 -16.83 -10.91
N PRO A 344 11.64 -16.45 -10.35
CA PRO A 344 11.54 -15.22 -9.58
C PRO A 344 12.29 -15.33 -8.25
N ALA A 345 12.92 -14.21 -7.85
CA ALA A 345 13.62 -14.08 -6.57
C ALA A 345 12.77 -14.53 -5.37
N THR A 346 11.45 -14.37 -5.45
CA THR A 346 10.49 -14.86 -4.45
C THR A 346 10.58 -16.37 -4.22
N PHE A 347 10.99 -17.15 -5.21
CA PHE A 347 11.14 -18.61 -5.11
C PHE A 347 12.60 -19.04 -4.89
N SER A 348 13.53 -18.07 -4.89
CA SER A 348 14.96 -18.34 -4.78
C SER A 348 15.42 -18.41 -3.32
N ARG A 349 15.83 -19.59 -2.87
CA ARG A 349 16.47 -19.75 -1.56
C ARG A 349 17.80 -18.99 -1.47
N ALA A 350 18.55 -18.89 -2.58
CA ALA A 350 19.80 -18.15 -2.65
C ALA A 350 19.57 -16.65 -2.38
N VAL A 351 18.47 -16.08 -2.92
CA VAL A 351 18.12 -14.67 -2.70
C VAL A 351 17.53 -14.45 -1.31
N VAL A 352 16.49 -15.22 -0.95
CA VAL A 352 15.71 -14.95 0.27
C VAL A 352 16.47 -15.40 1.51
N THR A 353 16.97 -16.62 1.52
CA THR A 353 17.72 -17.14 2.67
C THR A 353 19.18 -16.73 2.59
N GLY A 354 19.87 -17.05 1.49
CA GLY A 354 21.31 -16.82 1.37
C GLY A 354 21.68 -15.33 1.47
N LEU A 355 21.17 -14.51 0.55
CA LEU A 355 21.53 -13.08 0.54
C LEU A 355 20.88 -12.31 1.70
N LEU A 356 19.54 -12.37 1.84
CA LEU A 356 18.85 -11.51 2.81
C LEU A 356 19.02 -11.96 4.24
N ARG A 357 18.79 -13.27 4.55
CA ARG A 357 18.89 -13.77 5.91
C ARG A 357 20.34 -13.95 6.39
N ASP A 358 21.14 -14.64 5.57
CA ASP A 358 22.46 -15.12 6.03
C ASP A 358 23.53 -14.04 5.84
N GLU A 359 23.63 -13.40 4.69
CA GLU A 359 24.65 -12.40 4.41
C GLU A 359 24.29 -11.02 5.00
N MET A 360 23.07 -10.52 4.71
CA MET A 360 22.63 -9.21 5.22
C MET A 360 22.12 -9.26 6.66
N ARG A 361 22.04 -10.46 7.29
CA ARG A 361 21.66 -10.69 8.68
C ARG A 361 20.27 -10.16 9.05
N PHE A 362 19.31 -10.23 8.12
CA PHE A 362 17.98 -9.75 8.37
C PHE A 362 17.15 -10.71 9.23
N GLY A 363 16.75 -10.28 10.42
CA GLY A 363 15.95 -11.06 11.38
C GLY A 363 14.43 -10.80 11.34
N GLY A 364 13.96 -9.76 10.61
CA GLY A 364 12.55 -9.36 10.56
C GLY A 364 11.69 -10.22 9.63
N LEU A 365 10.50 -9.73 9.27
CA LEU A 365 9.56 -10.42 8.39
C LEU A 365 9.99 -10.34 6.92
N VAL A 366 9.93 -11.47 6.22
CA VAL A 366 10.04 -11.51 4.76
C VAL A 366 8.66 -11.74 4.18
N VAL A 367 8.21 -10.84 3.35
CA VAL A 367 6.91 -10.91 2.65
C VAL A 367 7.13 -11.06 1.15
N THR A 368 6.30 -11.83 0.47
CA THR A 368 6.29 -11.87 -0.99
C THR A 368 5.71 -10.55 -1.53
N ASP A 369 6.02 -10.18 -2.76
CA ASP A 369 5.14 -9.29 -3.51
C ASP A 369 3.81 -10.01 -3.78
N ALA A 370 2.82 -9.31 -4.34
CA ALA A 370 1.47 -9.84 -4.55
C ALA A 370 1.50 -11.09 -5.43
N MET A 371 1.11 -12.23 -4.86
CA MET A 371 1.19 -13.53 -5.54
C MET A 371 0.19 -13.69 -6.69
N LYS A 372 -0.74 -12.75 -6.84
CA LYS A 372 -1.68 -12.68 -7.98
C LYS A 372 -1.07 -12.08 -9.26
N MET A 373 0.16 -11.54 -9.20
CA MET A 373 0.82 -10.93 -10.36
C MET A 373 1.16 -11.98 -11.44
N ASP A 374 1.08 -11.56 -12.72
CA ASP A 374 1.31 -12.45 -13.87
C ASP A 374 2.69 -13.11 -13.87
N ALA A 375 3.69 -12.45 -13.32
CA ALA A 375 5.03 -13.02 -13.11
C ALA A 375 5.00 -14.35 -12.32
N ILE A 376 3.97 -14.59 -11.52
CA ILE A 376 3.78 -15.81 -10.73
C ILE A 376 2.68 -16.70 -11.32
N THR A 377 1.49 -16.13 -11.56
CA THR A 377 0.29 -16.91 -11.90
C THR A 377 0.39 -17.63 -13.24
N ARG A 378 1.25 -17.14 -14.15
CA ARG A 378 1.56 -17.83 -15.40
C ARG A 378 2.52 -19.01 -15.25
N MET A 379 3.20 -19.12 -14.11
CA MET A 379 4.19 -20.18 -13.88
C MET A 379 3.62 -21.35 -13.11
N VAL A 380 2.90 -21.07 -12.03
CA VAL A 380 2.43 -22.11 -11.10
C VAL A 380 1.09 -21.73 -10.46
N GLY A 381 0.35 -22.72 -9.98
CA GLY A 381 -0.88 -22.51 -9.23
C GLY A 381 -0.65 -21.93 -7.82
N PRO A 382 -1.70 -21.39 -7.18
CA PRO A 382 -1.57 -20.65 -5.91
C PRO A 382 -1.01 -21.48 -4.76
N GLY A 383 -1.36 -22.75 -4.66
CA GLY A 383 -0.81 -23.65 -3.63
C GLY A 383 0.69 -23.89 -3.80
N GLU A 384 1.14 -24.22 -5.01
CA GLU A 384 2.55 -24.43 -5.33
C GLU A 384 3.36 -23.15 -5.16
N ALA A 385 2.81 -22.00 -5.57
CA ALA A 385 3.45 -20.69 -5.40
C ALA A 385 3.72 -20.38 -3.92
N ALA A 386 2.75 -20.61 -3.05
CA ALA A 386 2.90 -20.44 -1.62
C ALA A 386 3.98 -21.37 -1.04
N VAL A 387 3.99 -22.64 -1.44
CA VAL A 387 5.00 -23.61 -1.00
C VAL A 387 6.40 -23.17 -1.40
N LYS A 388 6.62 -22.82 -2.67
CA LYS A 388 7.94 -22.36 -3.17
C LYS A 388 8.42 -21.11 -2.43
N ALA A 389 7.55 -20.12 -2.20
CA ALA A 389 7.91 -18.90 -1.48
C ALA A 389 8.33 -19.20 -0.03
N VAL A 390 7.60 -20.04 0.68
CA VAL A 390 7.92 -20.43 2.07
C VAL A 390 9.19 -21.28 2.14
N GLN A 391 9.42 -22.18 1.19
CA GLN A 391 10.66 -22.94 1.06
C GLN A 391 11.87 -22.04 0.80
N ALA A 392 11.70 -20.97 0.01
CA ALA A 392 12.73 -19.97 -0.24
C ALA A 392 13.07 -19.17 1.04
N GLY A 393 12.13 -18.98 1.95
CA GLY A 393 12.36 -18.27 3.22
C GLY A 393 11.34 -17.17 3.56
N ALA A 394 10.27 -16.98 2.77
CA ALA A 394 9.22 -16.01 3.05
C ALA A 394 8.41 -16.38 4.30
N ASP A 395 8.07 -15.39 5.12
CA ASP A 395 7.22 -15.54 6.31
C ASP A 395 5.75 -15.21 6.03
N LEU A 396 5.47 -14.34 5.05
CA LEU A 396 4.13 -13.92 4.67
C LEU A 396 3.92 -14.13 3.16
N VAL A 397 2.81 -14.78 2.81
CA VAL A 397 2.31 -14.99 1.44
C VAL A 397 1.23 -13.97 1.18
N LEU A 398 1.56 -12.94 0.39
CA LEU A 398 0.70 -11.77 0.20
C LEU A 398 -0.20 -11.94 -1.01
N ASP A 399 -1.49 -11.65 -0.85
CA ASP A 399 -2.46 -11.43 -1.94
C ASP A 399 -2.42 -12.55 -3.00
N SER A 400 -2.55 -13.80 -2.52
CA SER A 400 -2.73 -14.95 -3.41
C SER A 400 -4.06 -14.82 -4.17
N PRO A 401 -4.12 -15.19 -5.46
CA PRO A 401 -5.38 -15.20 -6.20
C PRO A 401 -6.41 -16.16 -5.61
N ASP A 402 -5.95 -17.19 -4.90
CA ASP A 402 -6.77 -18.10 -4.09
C ASP A 402 -6.07 -18.35 -2.74
N PRO A 403 -6.44 -17.61 -1.69
CA PRO A 403 -5.84 -17.79 -0.36
C PRO A 403 -6.14 -19.14 0.28
N ILE A 404 -7.27 -19.77 -0.05
CA ILE A 404 -7.63 -21.10 0.46
C ILE A 404 -6.72 -22.14 -0.18
N ALA A 405 -6.55 -22.12 -1.51
CA ALA A 405 -5.63 -23.00 -2.20
C ALA A 405 -4.17 -22.81 -1.74
N ALA A 406 -3.75 -21.57 -1.45
CA ALA A 406 -2.44 -21.29 -0.88
C ALA A 406 -2.27 -21.93 0.51
N PHE A 407 -3.27 -21.81 1.38
CA PHE A 407 -3.29 -22.45 2.70
C PHE A 407 -3.23 -23.97 2.61
N GLU A 408 -4.10 -24.58 1.79
CA GLU A 408 -4.16 -26.04 1.62
C GLU A 408 -2.85 -26.59 1.01
N GLY A 409 -2.23 -25.85 0.08
CA GLY A 409 -0.92 -26.22 -0.48
C GLY A 409 0.17 -26.23 0.59
N LEU A 410 0.22 -25.23 1.46
CA LEU A 410 1.16 -25.20 2.59
C LEU A 410 0.90 -26.34 3.58
N LYS A 411 -0.37 -26.61 3.89
CA LYS A 411 -0.78 -27.70 4.79
C LYS A 411 -0.32 -29.04 4.26
N ALA A 412 -0.62 -29.35 3.01
CA ALA A 412 -0.18 -30.57 2.35
C ALA A 412 1.36 -30.71 2.33
N ALA A 413 2.08 -29.60 2.07
CA ALA A 413 3.54 -29.61 2.06
C ALA A 413 4.15 -29.87 3.46
N VAL A 414 3.50 -29.39 4.53
CA VAL A 414 3.92 -29.65 5.91
C VAL A 414 3.61 -31.10 6.31
N GLU A 415 2.43 -31.58 6.01
CA GLU A 415 2.00 -32.96 6.29
C GLU A 415 2.85 -33.99 5.53
N GLY A 416 3.19 -33.69 4.27
CA GLY A 416 4.07 -34.51 3.42
C GLY A 416 5.57 -34.34 3.72
N GLY A 417 5.96 -33.46 4.67
CA GLY A 417 7.36 -33.26 5.04
C GLY A 417 8.19 -32.40 4.06
N ALA A 418 7.59 -31.82 3.01
CA ALA A 418 8.26 -30.94 2.07
C ALA A 418 8.62 -29.58 2.69
N ILE A 419 7.90 -29.15 3.74
CA ILE A 419 8.23 -28.02 4.60
C ILE A 419 8.33 -28.53 6.05
N PRO A 420 9.48 -28.37 6.73
CA PRO A 420 9.61 -28.74 8.13
C PRO A 420 8.65 -27.94 9.01
N ARG A 421 8.05 -28.57 10.03
CA ARG A 421 7.15 -27.89 10.98
C ARG A 421 7.84 -26.72 11.70
N GLU A 422 9.12 -26.87 11.99
CA GLU A 422 9.96 -25.85 12.63
C GLU A 422 10.08 -24.59 11.74
N ARG A 423 10.04 -24.75 10.42
CA ARG A 423 10.05 -23.62 9.49
C ARG A 423 8.78 -22.77 9.61
N ILE A 424 7.62 -23.41 9.71
CA ILE A 424 6.32 -22.76 9.92
C ILE A 424 6.29 -22.09 11.29
N GLU A 425 6.73 -22.81 12.33
CA GLU A 425 6.78 -22.27 13.71
C GLU A 425 7.68 -21.04 13.81
N ALA A 426 8.83 -21.03 13.15
CA ALA A 426 9.73 -19.89 13.12
C ALA A 426 9.08 -18.66 12.45
N SER A 427 8.31 -18.85 11.37
CA SER A 427 7.54 -17.76 10.75
C SER A 427 6.40 -17.27 11.65
N ALA A 428 5.60 -18.18 12.18
CA ALA A 428 4.50 -17.85 13.08
C ALA A 428 5.01 -17.06 14.32
N ARG A 429 6.14 -17.45 14.88
CA ARG A 429 6.80 -16.73 15.97
C ARG A 429 7.18 -15.30 15.59
N ARG A 430 7.83 -15.07 14.44
CA ARG A 430 8.19 -13.72 13.97
C ARG A 430 6.95 -12.85 13.76
N ILE A 431 5.87 -13.44 13.21
CA ILE A 431 4.60 -12.75 13.00
C ILE A 431 3.96 -12.36 14.33
N LEU A 432 3.95 -13.25 15.31
CA LEU A 432 3.43 -12.96 16.66
C LEU A 432 4.30 -11.89 17.37
N GLU A 433 5.61 -11.92 17.21
CA GLU A 433 6.52 -10.90 17.76
C GLU A 433 6.24 -9.52 17.12
N ALA A 434 5.97 -9.47 15.80
CA ALA A 434 5.57 -8.25 15.12
C ALA A 434 4.22 -7.71 15.65
N LYS A 435 3.24 -8.58 15.84
CA LYS A 435 1.93 -8.24 16.45
C LYS A 435 2.09 -7.74 17.89
N ALA A 436 2.97 -8.36 18.66
CA ALA A 436 3.26 -7.98 20.03
C ALA A 436 3.95 -6.61 20.12
N ARG A 437 4.92 -6.30 19.22
CA ARG A 437 5.55 -4.98 19.11
C ARG A 437 4.53 -3.87 18.83
N LEU A 438 3.51 -4.17 18.04
CA LEU A 438 2.42 -3.26 17.72
C LEU A 438 1.40 -3.09 18.85
N GLY A 439 1.52 -3.85 19.93
CA GLY A 439 0.59 -3.83 21.06
C GLY A 439 -0.75 -4.54 20.78
N LEU A 440 -0.85 -5.35 19.69
CA LEU A 440 -2.10 -6.00 19.29
C LEU A 440 -2.61 -7.03 20.30
N HIS A 441 -1.72 -7.53 21.17
CA HIS A 441 -2.09 -8.40 22.30
C HIS A 441 -2.81 -7.67 23.45
N ARG A 442 -2.68 -6.34 23.53
CA ARG A 442 -3.33 -5.47 24.52
C ARG A 442 -4.59 -4.83 23.97
N GLY A 443 -4.58 -4.45 22.69
CA GLY A 443 -5.72 -3.81 22.03
C GLY A 443 -5.58 -3.90 20.52
N ARG A 444 -6.59 -4.47 19.87
CA ARG A 444 -6.62 -4.70 18.42
C ARG A 444 -7.71 -3.92 17.69
N MET A 445 -8.60 -3.28 18.44
CA MET A 445 -9.68 -2.45 17.89
C MET A 445 -9.24 -0.99 17.83
N VAL A 446 -9.74 -0.25 16.83
CA VAL A 446 -9.53 1.20 16.74
C VAL A 446 -10.78 1.97 17.09
N SER A 447 -10.57 3.17 17.65
CA SER A 447 -11.65 4.10 17.97
C SER A 447 -12.09 4.85 16.71
N MET A 448 -13.39 4.93 16.45
CA MET A 448 -13.94 5.69 15.34
C MET A 448 -13.69 7.20 15.48
N ASP A 449 -13.67 7.72 16.72
CA ASP A 449 -13.35 9.11 17.00
C ASP A 449 -11.89 9.43 16.64
N ALA A 450 -10.95 8.51 16.93
CA ALA A 450 -9.55 8.68 16.56
C ALA A 450 -9.34 8.75 15.03
N VAL A 451 -10.19 8.08 14.24
CA VAL A 451 -10.17 8.21 12.77
C VAL A 451 -10.49 9.65 12.37
N ALA A 452 -11.56 10.23 12.91
CA ALA A 452 -11.99 11.60 12.60
C ALA A 452 -10.93 12.64 13.03
N ASP A 453 -10.27 12.41 14.18
CA ASP A 453 -9.30 13.36 14.75
C ASP A 453 -7.93 13.34 14.07
N GLN A 454 -7.52 12.19 13.49
CA GLN A 454 -6.13 11.97 13.07
C GLN A 454 -5.94 11.84 11.57
N VAL A 455 -6.99 11.51 10.78
CA VAL A 455 -6.89 11.26 9.35
C VAL A 455 -7.19 12.51 8.54
N GLY A 456 -6.34 12.86 7.57
CA GLY A 456 -6.55 13.98 6.65
C GLY A 456 -6.43 15.38 7.28
N GLY A 457 -5.77 15.49 8.43
CA GLY A 457 -5.65 16.73 9.17
C GLY A 457 -4.70 17.76 8.53
N ARG A 458 -4.79 19.04 8.99
CA ARG A 458 -4.00 20.17 8.49
C ARG A 458 -2.50 19.92 8.53
N ALA A 459 -1.99 19.29 9.58
CA ALA A 459 -0.56 18.99 9.73
C ALA A 459 -0.03 18.10 8.58
N GLY A 460 -0.84 17.17 8.09
CA GLY A 460 -0.49 16.35 6.92
C GLY A 460 -0.44 17.18 5.64
N ALA A 461 -1.43 18.05 5.42
CA ALA A 461 -1.48 18.95 4.28
C ALA A 461 -0.29 19.92 4.25
N GLU A 462 0.13 20.47 5.42
CA GLU A 462 1.30 21.34 5.54
C GLU A 462 2.60 20.62 5.15
N VAL A 463 2.78 19.35 5.56
CA VAL A 463 3.93 18.54 5.15
C VAL A 463 3.91 18.35 3.64
N ALA A 464 2.77 17.97 3.06
CA ALA A 464 2.61 17.79 1.62
C ALA A 464 2.95 19.09 0.84
N GLN A 465 2.48 20.24 1.32
CA GLN A 465 2.76 21.55 0.73
C GLN A 465 4.25 21.90 0.79
N ARG A 466 4.91 21.70 1.94
CA ARG A 466 6.36 21.95 2.06
C ARG A 466 7.18 21.09 1.12
N ILE A 467 6.84 19.81 1.00
CA ILE A 467 7.50 18.89 0.05
C ILE A 467 7.28 19.39 -1.37
N SER A 468 6.03 19.68 -1.76
CA SER A 468 5.70 20.16 -3.12
C SER A 468 6.46 21.42 -3.49
N ALA A 469 6.52 22.40 -2.57
CA ALA A 469 7.24 23.65 -2.81
C ALA A 469 8.75 23.43 -2.99
N ARG A 470 9.37 22.53 -2.21
CA ARG A 470 10.81 22.26 -2.27
C ARG A 470 11.20 21.26 -3.37
N ALA A 471 10.25 20.51 -3.90
CA ALA A 471 10.47 19.56 -4.99
C ALA A 471 10.53 20.21 -6.37
N ILE A 472 10.16 21.50 -6.48
CA ILE A 472 10.20 22.22 -7.75
C ILE A 472 11.64 22.24 -8.28
N THR A 473 11.84 21.61 -9.43
CA THR A 473 13.17 21.44 -10.04
C THR A 473 13.22 22.21 -11.35
N ARG A 474 14.20 23.13 -11.45
CA ARG A 474 14.48 23.80 -12.70
C ARG A 474 15.25 22.87 -13.61
N VAL A 475 14.64 22.44 -14.72
CA VAL A 475 15.26 21.51 -15.69
C VAL A 475 16.15 22.27 -16.67
N ARG A 476 15.81 23.52 -17.02
CA ARG A 476 16.56 24.35 -18.00
C ARG A 476 16.37 25.84 -17.68
N GLY A 477 17.38 26.64 -17.97
CA GLY A 477 17.38 28.10 -17.81
C GLY A 477 18.57 28.62 -17.03
N ASP A 478 18.79 29.94 -17.06
CA ASP A 478 19.86 30.63 -16.33
C ASP A 478 19.59 30.61 -14.81
N THR A 479 20.63 30.33 -14.03
CA THR A 479 20.60 30.39 -12.56
C THR A 479 20.92 31.79 -12.01
N SER A 480 21.21 32.77 -12.89
CA SER A 480 21.67 34.12 -12.52
C SER A 480 20.59 35.01 -11.95
N GLY A 481 19.61 34.46 -11.24
CA GLY A 481 18.87 35.22 -10.22
C GLY A 481 17.83 36.27 -10.68
N SER A 482 17.53 36.42 -11.98
CA SER A 482 16.38 37.21 -12.37
C SER A 482 15.10 36.42 -12.11
N GLU A 483 14.40 36.76 -11.04
CA GLU A 483 13.03 36.31 -10.82
C GLU A 483 12.23 36.53 -12.10
N TRP A 484 11.65 35.47 -12.64
CA TRP A 484 10.77 35.60 -13.79
C TRP A 484 9.56 36.45 -13.38
N GLN A 485 9.47 37.64 -13.93
CA GLN A 485 8.32 38.51 -13.76
C GLN A 485 7.41 38.37 -14.99
N PRO A 486 6.14 37.99 -14.82
CA PRO A 486 5.19 37.97 -15.91
C PRO A 486 5.04 39.43 -16.43
N SER A 487 5.19 39.62 -17.73
CA SER A 487 4.89 40.90 -18.34
C SER A 487 3.78 40.72 -19.38
N SER A 488 2.92 41.75 -19.54
CA SER A 488 1.82 41.77 -20.50
C SER A 488 2.29 41.61 -21.97
N THR A 489 3.58 41.81 -22.25
CA THR A 489 4.18 41.70 -23.57
C THR A 489 4.78 40.34 -23.89
N ARG A 490 4.88 39.42 -22.94
CA ARG A 490 5.45 38.09 -23.14
C ARG A 490 4.35 37.05 -23.36
N ARG A 491 4.52 36.24 -24.39
CA ARG A 491 3.69 35.03 -24.57
C ARG A 491 4.23 33.94 -23.67
N VAL A 492 3.35 33.38 -22.82
CA VAL A 492 3.69 32.28 -21.90
C VAL A 492 2.96 31.03 -22.40
N LEU A 493 3.73 29.97 -22.68
CA LEU A 493 3.19 28.64 -22.88
C LEU A 493 3.16 27.94 -21.51
N TYR A 494 1.98 27.68 -20.99
CA TYR A 494 1.79 26.81 -19.84
C TYR A 494 1.49 25.40 -20.33
N LEU A 495 2.37 24.45 -20.01
CA LEU A 495 2.19 23.02 -20.28
C LEU A 495 2.05 22.29 -18.96
N SER A 496 0.87 21.74 -18.69
CA SER A 496 0.62 20.89 -17.53
C SER A 496 0.70 19.44 -17.96
N LEU A 497 1.68 18.71 -17.40
CA LEU A 497 1.76 17.26 -17.51
C LEU A 497 1.08 16.68 -16.28
N LEU A 498 -0.16 16.24 -16.45
CA LEU A 498 -0.93 15.61 -15.39
C LEU A 498 -0.78 14.11 -15.50
N ASP A 499 -0.40 13.48 -14.39
CA ASP A 499 -0.50 12.05 -14.24
C ASP A 499 -1.97 11.66 -14.25
N TYR A 500 -2.35 10.67 -15.04
CA TYR A 500 -3.75 10.26 -15.13
C TYR A 500 -4.22 9.73 -13.77
N PRO A 501 -5.48 10.00 -13.35
CA PRO A 501 -5.95 9.58 -12.01
C PRO A 501 -5.88 8.08 -11.75
N SER A 502 -5.81 7.26 -12.79
CA SER A 502 -5.62 5.82 -12.67
C SER A 502 -4.28 5.39 -12.06
N GLY A 503 -3.31 6.30 -12.00
CA GLY A 503 -2.09 6.17 -11.18
C GLY A 503 -1.21 4.93 -11.38
N TRP A 504 -1.57 4.06 -12.31
CA TRP A 504 -0.90 2.80 -12.56
C TRP A 504 -0.60 2.67 -14.05
N ARG A 505 0.47 3.25 -14.44
CA ARG A 505 1.37 2.87 -15.53
C ARG A 505 2.71 3.50 -15.29
#